data_9966aa78a1f7c52210543bcd6c25c43a
#
_entry.id   9966aa78a1f7c52210543bcd6c25c43a
#
_cell.length_a   1.000
_cell.length_b   1.000
_cell.length_c   1.000
_cell.angle_alpha   90.00
_cell.angle_beta   90.00
_cell.angle_gamma   90.00
#
_symmetry.space_group_name_H-M   'P 1'
#
loop_
_entity.id
_entity.type
_entity.pdbx_description
1 polymer ?
#
loop_
_entity_poly.entity_id
_entity_poly.type
_entity_poly.pdbx_seq_one_letter_code
_entity_poly.pdbx_strand_id
1 'polypeptide(L)'
;MASATAGYPLSAIVGHDRLRLALVLSAVRPDIGGVLIRGEKGTAKSTAVRALASVLGSVDGARLVELPIGATEDRVVGSLDLQKVLRDGEHAFSPGLLARADGGVLYVDEVNLLHDHLVDVVLDAAAMGRVHVERDGVSHSYDARFVLIGTMNPEEGELRPQLLDRFGFAVDIHASRDVEVRAEVIRRRLAYEADPAGFVSRYASEEAELAARIADARQLLARVVLPDAELRRIATLCAAFDVDGMRADLVVARAAIAHAAWRGADTVGEPDIRVAAELALPHRRRRDPFDEPGLDPDQLDQAMRDSAPPQDQDGEDPDPEPDGPGGGASDSAPDPAKASDSQQASAYAAGSSRPSPAPSATFRTKTLRVPGVGMGAPGKRSVARNRAGKVIAPSSDEGFGVHVIGTLMSAASRVTEPGRLPRPVLTDLQWAIREGREGNLVIFVVDASGSMAARQKMSAVSGATLSLLRDAYQRRDKVAVITFRGQDAAMLLAPTGSTHIAGRRLQRFDTGGKTPLARGLLAARDLVARERGRDPHRRALVVVLTDGRATGGRDPLGRTRRASALLRAEQVACVVIDCETSFVRMDLAVTLAQQLDAPVIQLDHLNADRLAGVVRGATAAA
;
A
#
# COMPACT_ATOMS: atom_id res chain seq x y z
N MET A 1 -21.40 36.24 18.41
CA MET A 1 -21.04 35.96 17.00
C MET A 1 -19.58 35.52 16.99
N ALA A 2 -19.31 34.23 16.92
CA ALA A 2 -17.95 33.74 16.80
C ALA A 2 -17.40 34.21 15.46
N SER A 3 -16.34 35.02 15.49
CA SER A 3 -15.56 35.42 14.32
C SER A 3 -15.12 34.14 13.61
N ALA A 4 -15.69 33.86 12.43
CA ALA A 4 -15.19 32.81 11.57
C ALA A 4 -13.75 33.19 11.25
N THR A 5 -12.79 32.44 11.79
CA THR A 5 -11.37 32.59 11.47
C THR A 5 -11.26 32.42 9.95
N ALA A 6 -10.88 33.48 9.25
CA ALA A 6 -10.71 33.51 7.81
C ALA A 6 -9.73 32.38 7.42
N GLY A 7 -10.18 31.45 6.58
CA GLY A 7 -9.38 30.29 6.15
C GLY A 7 -8.14 30.73 5.36
N TYR A 8 -7.06 29.93 5.40
CA TYR A 8 -5.87 30.20 4.60
C TYR A 8 -6.19 30.05 3.11
N PRO A 9 -5.85 31.03 2.23
CA PRO A 9 -6.20 30.97 0.80
C PRO A 9 -5.49 29.83 0.05
N LEU A 10 -6.17 29.21 -0.90
CA LEU A 10 -5.60 28.13 -1.74
C LEU A 10 -4.52 28.66 -2.69
N SER A 11 -4.69 29.88 -3.22
CA SER A 11 -3.73 30.58 -4.05
C SER A 11 -2.44 30.96 -3.31
N ALA A 12 -2.51 31.08 -1.98
CA ALA A 12 -1.35 31.37 -1.14
C ALA A 12 -0.47 30.13 -0.83
N ILE A 13 -0.90 28.91 -1.20
CA ILE A 13 -0.13 27.67 -0.98
C ILE A 13 1.02 27.60 -1.99
N VAL A 14 2.25 27.43 -1.47
CA VAL A 14 3.50 27.40 -2.25
C VAL A 14 4.05 25.98 -2.37
N GLY A 15 4.58 25.64 -3.55
CA GLY A 15 5.35 24.41 -3.75
C GLY A 15 4.54 23.12 -3.87
N HIS A 16 3.22 23.22 -4.02
CA HIS A 16 2.32 22.07 -4.15
C HIS A 16 1.40 22.18 -5.39
N ASP A 17 1.96 22.55 -6.55
CA ASP A 17 1.18 22.80 -7.77
C ASP A 17 0.41 21.57 -8.23
N ARG A 18 1.03 20.39 -8.13
CA ARG A 18 0.38 19.09 -8.46
C ARG A 18 -0.81 18.79 -7.56
N LEU A 19 -0.69 19.06 -6.25
CA LEU A 19 -1.80 18.93 -5.31
C LEU A 19 -2.91 19.90 -5.65
N ARG A 20 -2.58 21.17 -5.86
CA ARG A 20 -3.55 22.21 -6.21
C ARG A 20 -4.33 21.82 -7.47
N LEU A 21 -3.63 21.34 -8.51
CA LEU A 21 -4.27 20.89 -9.75
C LEU A 21 -5.21 19.69 -9.51
N ALA A 22 -4.77 18.67 -8.77
CA ALA A 22 -5.60 17.50 -8.43
C ALA A 22 -6.87 17.88 -7.68
N LEU A 23 -6.76 18.81 -6.71
CA LEU A 23 -7.89 19.34 -5.96
C LEU A 23 -8.87 20.09 -6.86
N VAL A 24 -8.36 20.96 -7.75
CA VAL A 24 -9.17 21.72 -8.70
C VAL A 24 -9.87 20.79 -9.68
N LEU A 25 -9.18 19.82 -10.27
CA LEU A 25 -9.80 18.88 -11.22
C LEU A 25 -10.89 18.04 -10.56
N SER A 26 -10.69 17.62 -9.30
CA SER A 26 -11.73 16.92 -8.54
C SER A 26 -12.89 17.85 -8.16
N ALA A 27 -12.64 19.14 -7.98
CA ALA A 27 -13.69 20.14 -7.78
C ALA A 27 -14.48 20.40 -9.07
N VAL A 28 -13.82 20.44 -10.21
CA VAL A 28 -14.48 20.58 -11.54
C VAL A 28 -15.33 19.34 -11.82
N ARG A 29 -14.79 18.12 -11.56
CA ARG A 29 -15.46 16.86 -11.87
C ARG A 29 -15.37 15.85 -10.70
N PRO A 30 -16.31 15.89 -9.75
CA PRO A 30 -16.28 15.03 -8.55
C PRO A 30 -16.32 13.52 -8.84
N ASP A 31 -16.96 13.08 -9.94
CA ASP A 31 -17.07 11.67 -10.35
C ASP A 31 -15.76 11.04 -10.85
N ILE A 32 -14.65 11.76 -10.83
CA ILE A 32 -13.29 11.22 -10.96
C ILE A 32 -13.00 10.21 -9.83
N GLY A 33 -13.61 10.40 -8.63
CA GLY A 33 -13.49 9.42 -7.52
C GLY A 33 -12.63 9.90 -6.35
N GLY A 34 -12.36 11.20 -6.25
CA GLY A 34 -11.67 11.83 -5.12
C GLY A 34 -10.15 11.84 -5.21
N VAL A 35 -9.53 12.52 -4.25
CA VAL A 35 -8.08 12.72 -4.14
C VAL A 35 -7.55 12.10 -2.86
N LEU A 36 -6.52 11.27 -2.96
CA LEU A 36 -5.72 10.81 -1.82
C LEU A 36 -4.43 11.62 -1.75
N ILE A 37 -4.25 12.35 -0.64
CA ILE A 37 -3.05 13.13 -0.38
C ILE A 37 -2.14 12.35 0.56
N ARG A 38 -1.00 11.88 0.07
CA ARG A 38 -0.02 11.11 0.85
C ARG A 38 1.16 12.00 1.22
N GLY A 39 1.57 11.99 2.48
CA GLY A 39 2.74 12.77 2.91
C GLY A 39 2.90 12.83 4.42
N GLU A 40 4.08 13.30 4.83
CA GLU A 40 4.47 13.42 6.23
C GLU A 40 3.60 14.43 7.00
N LYS A 41 3.63 14.37 8.33
CA LYS A 41 2.97 15.38 9.17
C LYS A 41 3.58 16.77 8.93
N GLY A 42 2.72 17.80 8.96
CA GLY A 42 3.17 19.18 8.78
C GLY A 42 3.35 19.66 7.34
N THR A 43 2.94 18.89 6.32
CA THR A 43 3.02 19.28 4.90
C THR A 43 1.79 20.04 4.38
N ALA A 44 1.04 20.70 5.25
CA ALA A 44 -0.13 21.55 4.95
C ALA A 44 -1.32 20.83 4.26
N LYS A 45 -1.45 19.48 4.37
CA LYS A 45 -2.55 18.71 3.77
C LYS A 45 -3.93 19.26 4.14
N SER A 46 -4.22 19.30 5.43
CA SER A 46 -5.52 19.76 5.95
C SER A 46 -5.78 21.24 5.66
N THR A 47 -4.72 22.05 5.55
CA THR A 47 -4.82 23.46 5.14
C THR A 47 -5.31 23.58 3.69
N ALA A 48 -4.74 22.78 2.77
CA ALA A 48 -5.14 22.79 1.37
C ALA A 48 -6.60 22.34 1.17
N VAL A 49 -7.04 21.33 1.94
CA VAL A 49 -8.42 20.84 1.89
C VAL A 49 -9.43 21.91 2.34
N ARG A 50 -9.13 22.56 3.48
CA ARG A 50 -10.00 23.64 4.00
C ARG A 50 -10.01 24.87 3.09
N ALA A 51 -8.87 25.17 2.47
CA ALA A 51 -8.75 26.23 1.48
C ALA A 51 -9.63 25.96 0.25
N LEU A 52 -9.57 24.74 -0.33
CA LEU A 52 -10.45 24.36 -1.43
C LEU A 52 -11.92 24.45 -1.04
N ALA A 53 -12.29 23.96 0.14
CA ALA A 53 -13.68 24.04 0.62
C ALA A 53 -14.17 25.49 0.75
N SER A 54 -13.27 26.41 1.13
CA SER A 54 -13.59 27.86 1.16
C SER A 54 -13.86 28.41 -0.24
N VAL A 55 -13.03 28.06 -1.23
CA VAL A 55 -13.25 28.43 -2.64
C VAL A 55 -14.59 27.91 -3.15
N LEU A 56 -14.88 26.62 -2.94
CA LEU A 56 -16.13 26.01 -3.37
C LEU A 56 -17.35 26.56 -2.60
N GLY A 57 -17.16 26.95 -1.33
CA GLY A 57 -18.18 27.63 -0.56
C GLY A 57 -18.62 28.97 -1.18
N SER A 58 -17.72 29.67 -1.86
CA SER A 58 -18.02 30.91 -2.59
C SER A 58 -18.69 30.68 -3.96
N VAL A 59 -18.49 29.49 -4.56
CA VAL A 59 -19.09 29.10 -5.85
C VAL A 59 -20.54 28.62 -5.67
N ASP A 60 -20.71 27.57 -4.84
CA ASP A 60 -21.98 26.81 -4.73
C ASP A 60 -22.54 26.78 -3.31
N GLY A 61 -21.95 27.51 -2.36
CA GLY A 61 -22.28 27.36 -0.94
C GLY A 61 -21.86 26.03 -0.35
N ALA A 62 -20.91 25.36 -0.99
CA ALA A 62 -20.40 24.03 -0.61
C ALA A 62 -19.91 24.00 0.84
N ARG A 63 -20.27 22.94 1.57
CA ARG A 63 -19.86 22.77 2.97
C ARG A 63 -18.75 21.75 3.08
N LEU A 64 -17.84 22.01 4.02
CA LEU A 64 -16.85 21.01 4.43
C LEU A 64 -17.45 20.10 5.50
N VAL A 65 -17.49 18.81 5.22
CA VAL A 65 -17.88 17.77 6.19
C VAL A 65 -16.66 16.93 6.51
N GLU A 66 -16.25 16.93 7.77
CA GLU A 66 -15.10 16.12 8.23
C GLU A 66 -15.62 14.79 8.77
N LEU A 67 -15.01 13.68 8.32
CA LEU A 67 -15.28 12.33 8.79
C LEU A 67 -14.28 11.99 9.92
N PRO A 68 -14.72 11.86 11.18
CA PRO A 68 -13.81 11.51 12.27
C PRO A 68 -13.42 10.03 12.21
N ILE A 69 -12.18 9.71 12.64
CA ILE A 69 -11.60 8.35 12.63
C ILE A 69 -12.47 7.34 13.40
N GLY A 70 -13.13 7.78 14.48
CA GLY A 70 -14.01 6.93 15.31
C GLY A 70 -15.47 6.90 14.84
N ALA A 71 -15.80 7.33 13.61
CA ALA A 71 -17.17 7.31 13.12
C ALA A 71 -17.70 5.87 13.01
N THR A 72 -18.95 5.68 13.42
CA THR A 72 -19.70 4.45 13.18
C THR A 72 -20.37 4.50 11.81
N GLU A 73 -20.70 3.34 11.23
CA GLU A 73 -21.38 3.25 9.95
C GLU A 73 -22.70 4.03 9.95
N ASP A 74 -23.49 3.94 11.03
CA ASP A 74 -24.76 4.67 11.20
C ASP A 74 -24.56 6.20 11.11
N ARG A 75 -23.46 6.69 11.64
CA ARG A 75 -23.15 8.12 11.57
C ARG A 75 -22.71 8.54 10.17
N VAL A 76 -22.07 7.64 9.43
CA VAL A 76 -21.61 7.90 8.05
C VAL A 76 -22.77 7.87 7.06
N VAL A 77 -23.50 6.77 7.06
CA VAL A 77 -24.56 6.49 6.09
C VAL A 77 -25.92 7.07 6.53
N GLY A 78 -26.15 7.12 7.84
CA GLY A 78 -27.44 7.48 8.44
C GLY A 78 -28.13 6.26 9.03
N SER A 79 -29.15 6.51 9.84
CA SER A 79 -29.91 5.49 10.56
C SER A 79 -31.38 5.83 10.65
N LEU A 80 -32.19 4.88 11.07
CA LEU A 80 -33.58 5.15 11.41
C LEU A 80 -33.65 6.01 12.67
N ASP A 81 -34.52 7.02 12.66
CA ASP A 81 -34.84 7.84 13.83
C ASP A 81 -35.80 7.06 14.75
N LEU A 82 -35.20 6.27 15.64
CA LEU A 82 -35.96 5.43 16.58
C LEU A 82 -36.91 6.26 17.48
N GLN A 83 -36.60 7.54 17.75
CA GLN A 83 -37.45 8.40 18.57
C GLN A 83 -38.74 8.75 17.84
N LYS A 84 -38.67 9.04 16.53
CA LYS A 84 -39.84 9.29 15.70
C LYS A 84 -40.65 8.01 15.46
N VAL A 85 -39.97 6.89 15.21
CA VAL A 85 -40.64 5.59 15.05
C VAL A 85 -41.44 5.22 16.30
N LEU A 86 -40.86 5.42 17.50
CA LEU A 86 -41.52 5.09 18.77
C LEU A 86 -42.62 6.09 19.15
N ARG A 87 -42.51 7.36 18.79
CA ARG A 87 -43.45 8.39 19.16
C ARG A 87 -44.61 8.53 18.17
N ASP A 88 -44.30 8.50 16.89
CA ASP A 88 -45.26 8.85 15.83
C ASP A 88 -45.64 7.63 14.97
N GLY A 89 -44.97 6.47 15.14
CA GLY A 89 -45.17 5.27 14.31
C GLY A 89 -44.68 5.43 12.86
N GLU A 90 -44.00 6.54 12.55
CA GLU A 90 -43.52 6.82 11.20
C GLU A 90 -42.03 6.43 11.06
N HIS A 91 -41.71 5.75 9.97
CA HIS A 91 -40.32 5.42 9.63
C HIS A 91 -39.61 6.69 9.10
N ALA A 92 -38.92 7.41 9.99
CA ALA A 92 -38.12 8.56 9.62
C ALA A 92 -36.65 8.19 9.51
N PHE A 93 -35.98 8.63 8.44
CA PHE A 93 -34.56 8.45 8.24
C PHE A 93 -33.78 9.66 8.79
N SER A 94 -32.73 9.42 9.59
CA SER A 94 -31.78 10.43 10.05
C SER A 94 -30.56 10.47 9.13
N PRO A 95 -30.36 11.58 8.37
CA PRO A 95 -29.26 11.65 7.40
C PRO A 95 -27.90 11.60 8.05
N GLY A 96 -26.99 10.77 7.49
CA GLY A 96 -25.61 10.66 7.91
C GLY A 96 -24.69 11.76 7.36
N LEU A 97 -23.38 11.58 7.57
CA LEU A 97 -22.38 12.52 7.09
C LEU A 97 -22.33 12.59 5.56
N LEU A 98 -22.57 11.47 4.84
CA LEU A 98 -22.58 11.42 3.38
C LEU A 98 -23.70 12.30 2.80
N ALA A 99 -24.90 12.23 3.36
CA ALA A 99 -26.01 13.09 2.96
C ALA A 99 -25.73 14.59 3.24
N ARG A 100 -25.03 14.88 4.34
CA ARG A 100 -24.65 16.25 4.70
C ARG A 100 -23.55 16.82 3.82
N ALA A 101 -22.74 15.94 3.19
CA ALA A 101 -21.66 16.31 2.29
C ALA A 101 -22.17 16.56 0.85
N ASP A 102 -23.43 16.26 0.54
CA ASP A 102 -23.98 16.45 -0.80
C ASP A 102 -23.81 17.91 -1.27
N GLY A 103 -23.31 18.08 -2.50
CA GLY A 103 -22.92 19.38 -3.05
C GLY A 103 -21.68 20.02 -2.42
N GLY A 104 -20.97 19.34 -1.53
CA GLY A 104 -19.85 19.87 -0.76
C GLY A 104 -18.54 19.09 -0.88
N VAL A 105 -17.73 19.17 0.17
CA VAL A 105 -16.46 18.47 0.31
C VAL A 105 -16.55 17.52 1.49
N LEU A 106 -16.28 16.23 1.27
CA LEU A 106 -16.08 15.25 2.32
C LEU A 106 -14.57 15.06 2.57
N TYR A 107 -14.14 15.43 3.75
CA TYR A 107 -12.75 15.31 4.18
C TYR A 107 -12.57 14.16 5.14
N VAL A 108 -11.64 13.27 4.82
CA VAL A 108 -11.26 12.12 5.64
C VAL A 108 -9.80 12.28 6.03
N ASP A 109 -9.55 12.67 7.28
CA ASP A 109 -8.18 12.75 7.80
C ASP A 109 -7.70 11.37 8.22
N GLU A 110 -6.44 11.04 7.87
CA GLU A 110 -5.82 9.74 8.18
C GLU A 110 -6.70 8.55 7.76
N VAL A 111 -7.12 8.54 6.50
CA VAL A 111 -8.03 7.52 5.93
C VAL A 111 -7.51 6.07 6.12
N ASN A 112 -6.20 5.89 6.25
CA ASN A 112 -5.55 4.61 6.54
C ASN A 112 -5.84 4.07 7.95
N LEU A 113 -6.34 4.90 8.87
CA LEU A 113 -6.73 4.51 10.23
C LEU A 113 -8.21 4.14 10.35
N LEU A 114 -9.04 4.48 9.34
CA LEU A 114 -10.43 4.05 9.29
C LEU A 114 -10.55 2.55 9.08
N HIS A 115 -11.67 1.99 9.53
CA HIS A 115 -12.02 0.62 9.17
C HIS A 115 -12.23 0.49 7.67
N ASP A 116 -11.64 -0.52 7.03
CA ASP A 116 -11.71 -0.74 5.57
C ASP A 116 -13.15 -0.71 5.03
N HIS A 117 -14.12 -1.27 5.77
CA HIS A 117 -15.54 -1.24 5.37
C HIS A 117 -16.08 0.19 5.24
N LEU A 118 -15.73 1.10 6.16
CA LEU A 118 -16.15 2.50 6.05
C LEU A 118 -15.51 3.22 4.88
N VAL A 119 -14.23 2.91 4.60
CA VAL A 119 -13.54 3.44 3.43
C VAL A 119 -14.22 2.95 2.15
N ASP A 120 -14.59 1.66 2.08
CA ASP A 120 -15.35 1.11 0.94
C ASP A 120 -16.67 1.85 0.72
N VAL A 121 -17.46 2.05 1.78
CA VAL A 121 -18.77 2.77 1.72
C VAL A 121 -18.59 4.20 1.22
N VAL A 122 -17.60 4.93 1.73
CA VAL A 122 -17.32 6.31 1.32
C VAL A 122 -16.88 6.39 -0.15
N LEU A 123 -16.00 5.48 -0.59
CA LEU A 123 -15.52 5.43 -1.96
C LEU A 123 -16.62 5.03 -2.96
N ASP A 124 -17.50 4.10 -2.57
CA ASP A 124 -18.65 3.72 -3.39
C ASP A 124 -19.64 4.88 -3.53
N ALA A 125 -19.93 5.60 -2.44
CA ALA A 125 -20.76 6.80 -2.47
C ALA A 125 -20.17 7.89 -3.39
N ALA A 126 -18.86 8.15 -3.29
CA ALA A 126 -18.17 9.13 -4.13
C ALA A 126 -18.19 8.76 -5.62
N ALA A 127 -18.10 7.45 -5.95
CA ALA A 127 -18.12 6.98 -7.33
C ALA A 127 -19.52 6.97 -7.94
N MET A 128 -20.54 6.63 -7.14
CA MET A 128 -21.93 6.50 -7.59
C MET A 128 -22.71 7.82 -7.52
N GLY A 129 -22.27 8.78 -6.69
CA GLY A 129 -22.99 10.02 -6.38
C GLY A 129 -24.32 9.80 -5.65
N ARG A 130 -24.51 8.61 -5.07
CA ARG A 130 -25.74 8.16 -4.45
C ARG A 130 -25.46 7.08 -3.41
N VAL A 131 -26.21 7.10 -2.30
CA VAL A 131 -26.16 6.08 -1.27
C VAL A 131 -27.49 5.35 -1.18
N HIS A 132 -27.42 4.03 -1.06
CA HIS A 132 -28.56 3.15 -0.82
C HIS A 132 -28.39 2.43 0.51
N VAL A 133 -29.37 2.55 1.38
CA VAL A 133 -29.36 1.98 2.74
C VAL A 133 -30.52 1.00 2.86
N GLU A 134 -30.21 -0.25 3.14
CA GLU A 134 -31.19 -1.28 3.50
C GLU A 134 -30.94 -1.75 4.91
N ARG A 135 -31.80 -1.37 5.84
CA ARG A 135 -31.72 -1.79 7.25
C ARG A 135 -33.12 -1.94 7.85
N ASP A 136 -33.27 -2.96 8.66
CA ASP A 136 -34.47 -3.23 9.45
C ASP A 136 -35.77 -3.23 8.61
N GLY A 137 -35.67 -3.70 7.36
CA GLY A 137 -36.79 -3.75 6.43
C GLY A 137 -37.16 -2.41 5.76
N VAL A 138 -36.37 -1.36 5.99
CA VAL A 138 -36.52 -0.05 5.35
C VAL A 138 -35.43 0.15 4.31
N SER A 139 -35.84 0.50 3.09
CA SER A 139 -34.95 0.87 1.99
C SER A 139 -35.03 2.38 1.77
N HIS A 140 -33.88 3.07 1.85
CA HIS A 140 -33.79 4.50 1.63
C HIS A 140 -32.63 4.83 0.70
N SER A 141 -32.86 5.72 -0.25
CA SER A 141 -31.81 6.21 -1.18
C SER A 141 -31.77 7.73 -1.19
N TYR A 142 -30.55 8.27 -1.21
CA TYR A 142 -30.34 9.72 -1.28
C TYR A 142 -29.12 10.05 -2.14
N ASP A 143 -29.10 11.27 -2.67
CA ASP A 143 -27.96 11.78 -3.44
C ASP A 143 -26.81 12.14 -2.49
N ALA A 144 -25.58 11.83 -2.93
CA ALA A 144 -24.36 12.04 -2.18
C ALA A 144 -23.21 12.39 -3.16
N ARG A 145 -23.37 13.51 -3.86
CA ARG A 145 -22.40 14.04 -4.82
C ARG A 145 -21.49 15.02 -4.11
N PHE A 146 -20.27 14.63 -3.82
CA PHE A 146 -19.31 15.44 -3.09
C PHE A 146 -17.90 15.26 -3.63
N VAL A 147 -17.03 16.23 -3.38
CA VAL A 147 -15.61 16.10 -3.62
C VAL A 147 -14.99 15.33 -2.45
N LEU A 148 -14.54 14.10 -2.70
CA LEU A 148 -13.87 13.29 -1.67
C LEU A 148 -12.39 13.65 -1.59
N ILE A 149 -11.89 13.96 -0.39
CA ILE A 149 -10.48 14.19 -0.14
C ILE A 149 -10.06 13.37 1.08
N GLY A 150 -9.17 12.41 0.84
CA GLY A 150 -8.53 11.61 1.89
C GLY A 150 -7.09 12.08 2.12
N THR A 151 -6.65 12.14 3.37
CA THR A 151 -5.23 12.29 3.70
C THR A 151 -4.71 11.04 4.33
N MET A 152 -3.42 10.77 4.14
CA MET A 152 -2.75 9.69 4.86
C MET A 152 -1.28 10.03 5.11
N ASN A 153 -0.75 9.47 6.21
CA ASN A 153 0.68 9.43 6.48
C ASN A 153 1.19 8.02 6.19
N PRO A 154 2.07 7.82 5.20
CA PRO A 154 2.62 6.49 4.88
C PRO A 154 3.37 5.83 6.03
N GLU A 155 3.86 6.61 7.01
CA GLU A 155 4.55 6.07 8.20
C GLU A 155 3.60 5.36 9.17
N GLU A 156 2.33 5.73 9.19
CA GLU A 156 1.31 5.16 10.09
C GLU A 156 0.61 3.93 9.50
N GLY A 157 0.90 3.61 8.25
CA GLY A 157 0.37 2.48 7.50
C GLY A 157 -0.12 2.89 6.12
N GLU A 158 -0.41 1.91 5.29
CA GLU A 158 -0.90 2.13 3.94
C GLU A 158 -2.32 1.59 3.78
N LEU A 159 -3.06 2.17 2.85
CA LEU A 159 -4.34 1.63 2.41
C LEU A 159 -4.12 0.31 1.65
N ARG A 160 -5.10 -0.57 1.69
CA ARG A 160 -5.08 -1.76 0.85
C ARG A 160 -5.04 -1.36 -0.63
N PRO A 161 -4.34 -2.09 -1.49
CA PRO A 161 -4.29 -1.80 -2.92
C PRO A 161 -5.68 -1.66 -3.56
N GLN A 162 -6.65 -2.48 -3.13
CA GLN A 162 -8.03 -2.45 -3.59
C GLN A 162 -8.78 -1.16 -3.23
N LEU A 163 -8.49 -0.55 -2.06
CA LEU A 163 -9.04 0.73 -1.65
C LEU A 163 -8.30 1.88 -2.34
N LEU A 164 -6.99 1.75 -2.47
CA LEU A 164 -6.15 2.72 -3.14
C LEU A 164 -6.54 2.90 -4.60
N ASP A 165 -6.82 1.80 -5.33
CA ASP A 165 -7.30 1.81 -6.72
C ASP A 165 -8.63 2.55 -6.91
N ARG A 166 -9.46 2.64 -5.86
CA ARG A 166 -10.74 3.34 -5.93
C ARG A 166 -10.65 4.86 -5.88
N PHE A 167 -9.57 5.42 -5.29
CA PHE A 167 -9.34 6.86 -5.37
C PHE A 167 -9.03 7.28 -6.81
N GLY A 168 -9.62 8.37 -7.27
CA GLY A 168 -9.38 8.93 -8.60
C GLY A 168 -7.93 9.35 -8.78
N PHE A 169 -7.44 10.18 -7.88
CA PHE A 169 -6.08 10.68 -7.85
C PHE A 169 -5.34 10.30 -6.58
N ALA A 170 -4.02 10.14 -6.68
CA ALA A 170 -3.15 10.09 -5.52
C ALA A 170 -1.94 11.00 -5.74
N VAL A 171 -1.74 11.91 -4.78
CA VAL A 171 -0.67 12.91 -4.83
C VAL A 171 0.26 12.73 -3.64
N ASP A 172 1.53 12.51 -3.93
CA ASP A 172 2.58 12.44 -2.92
C ASP A 172 3.11 13.86 -2.64
N ILE A 173 3.05 14.28 -1.38
CA ILE A 173 3.58 15.57 -0.94
C ILE A 173 4.76 15.38 0.01
N HIS A 174 5.83 16.09 -0.31
CA HIS A 174 7.04 16.15 0.50
C HIS A 174 7.37 17.61 0.82
N ALA A 175 7.97 17.83 2.00
CA ALA A 175 8.53 19.16 2.29
C ALA A 175 9.61 19.47 1.26
N SER A 176 9.50 20.62 0.58
CA SER A 176 10.49 21.05 -0.39
C SER A 176 11.90 21.08 0.22
N ARG A 177 12.91 20.67 -0.54
CA ARG A 177 14.33 20.84 -0.17
C ARG A 177 14.90 22.17 -0.65
N ASP A 178 14.20 22.86 -1.54
CA ASP A 178 14.54 24.18 -2.01
C ASP A 178 14.39 25.19 -0.87
N VAL A 179 15.48 25.91 -0.59
CA VAL A 179 15.57 26.86 0.52
C VAL A 179 14.66 28.06 0.29
N GLU A 180 14.53 28.54 -0.96
CA GLU A 180 13.69 29.69 -1.30
C GLU A 180 12.21 29.35 -1.16
N VAL A 181 11.79 28.18 -1.62
CA VAL A 181 10.42 27.68 -1.42
C VAL A 181 10.10 27.56 0.06
N ARG A 182 11.02 27.02 0.87
CA ARG A 182 10.83 26.91 2.33
C ARG A 182 10.73 28.27 2.99
N ALA A 183 11.61 29.21 2.62
CA ALA A 183 11.59 30.57 3.15
C ALA A 183 10.28 31.27 2.83
N GLU A 184 9.74 31.08 1.61
CA GLU A 184 8.47 31.66 1.20
C GLU A 184 7.28 31.05 1.97
N VAL A 185 7.26 29.73 2.19
CA VAL A 185 6.26 29.07 3.02
C VAL A 185 6.24 29.67 4.44
N ILE A 186 7.42 29.82 5.05
CA ILE A 186 7.57 30.41 6.39
C ILE A 186 7.08 31.86 6.39
N ARG A 187 7.51 32.67 5.42
CA ARG A 187 7.13 34.08 5.29
C ARG A 187 5.61 34.24 5.19
N ARG A 188 4.95 33.48 4.31
CA ARG A 188 3.50 33.54 4.15
C ARG A 188 2.76 33.07 5.40
N ARG A 189 3.28 32.02 6.07
CA ARG A 189 2.67 31.52 7.30
C ARG A 189 2.73 32.55 8.43
N LEU A 190 3.88 33.15 8.66
CA LEU A 190 4.06 34.20 9.67
C LEU A 190 3.20 35.45 9.35
N ALA A 191 3.11 35.84 8.08
CA ALA A 191 2.26 36.94 7.66
C ALA A 191 0.77 36.66 7.91
N TYR A 192 0.32 35.42 7.67
CA TYR A 192 -1.05 35.01 7.99
C TYR A 192 -1.29 34.99 9.51
N GLU A 193 -0.34 34.53 10.33
CA GLU A 193 -0.48 34.49 11.78
C GLU A 193 -0.51 35.91 12.40
N ALA A 194 0.23 36.85 11.81
CA ALA A 194 0.27 38.24 12.27
C ALA A 194 -1.04 39.01 11.97
N ASP A 195 -1.60 38.81 10.78
CA ASP A 195 -2.86 39.46 10.37
C ASP A 195 -3.63 38.53 9.40
N PRO A 196 -4.46 37.60 9.92
CA PRO A 196 -5.22 36.68 9.09
C PRO A 196 -6.17 37.39 8.12
N ALA A 197 -6.85 38.46 8.55
CA ALA A 197 -7.83 39.15 7.74
C ALA A 197 -7.18 39.93 6.59
N GLY A 198 -6.13 40.69 6.86
CA GLY A 198 -5.36 41.38 5.84
C GLY A 198 -4.64 40.44 4.89
N PHE A 199 -4.17 39.29 5.39
CA PHE A 199 -3.56 38.26 4.54
C PHE A 199 -4.59 37.70 3.55
N VAL A 200 -5.78 37.29 4.00
CA VAL A 200 -6.84 36.76 3.14
C VAL A 200 -7.31 37.82 2.14
N SER A 201 -7.44 39.08 2.57
CA SER A 201 -7.83 40.18 1.66
C SER A 201 -6.84 40.38 0.52
N ARG A 202 -5.55 40.16 0.71
CA ARG A 202 -4.51 40.27 -0.35
C ARG A 202 -4.69 39.22 -1.44
N TYR A 203 -5.20 38.04 -1.13
CA TYR A 203 -5.42 36.94 -2.07
C TYR A 203 -6.88 36.88 -2.57
N ALA A 204 -7.76 37.78 -2.15
CA ALA A 204 -9.18 37.72 -2.46
C ALA A 204 -9.47 37.75 -3.98
N SER A 205 -8.70 38.51 -4.75
CA SER A 205 -8.84 38.54 -6.23
C SER A 205 -8.49 37.21 -6.86
N GLU A 206 -7.34 36.61 -6.46
CA GLU A 206 -6.87 35.33 -6.98
C GLU A 206 -7.83 34.18 -6.60
N GLU A 207 -8.38 34.20 -5.38
CA GLU A 207 -9.40 33.24 -4.95
C GLU A 207 -10.70 33.37 -5.74
N ALA A 208 -11.13 34.60 -6.02
CA ALA A 208 -12.32 34.87 -6.83
C ALA A 208 -12.12 34.42 -8.29
N GLU A 209 -10.95 34.67 -8.87
CA GLU A 209 -10.61 34.18 -10.21
C GLU A 209 -10.57 32.65 -10.26
N LEU A 210 -9.99 32.00 -9.25
CA LEU A 210 -9.95 30.55 -9.13
C LEU A 210 -11.38 29.97 -9.04
N ALA A 211 -12.23 30.57 -8.22
CA ALA A 211 -13.63 30.19 -8.07
C ALA A 211 -14.40 30.33 -9.41
N ALA A 212 -14.25 31.45 -10.09
CA ALA A 212 -14.87 31.70 -11.40
C ALA A 212 -14.40 30.65 -12.43
N ARG A 213 -13.10 30.39 -12.53
CA ARG A 213 -12.54 29.38 -13.45
C ARG A 213 -13.06 27.97 -13.16
N ILE A 214 -13.27 27.59 -11.89
CA ILE A 214 -13.87 26.30 -11.55
C ILE A 214 -15.32 26.25 -12.04
N ALA A 215 -16.09 27.31 -11.84
CA ALA A 215 -17.48 27.41 -12.31
C ALA A 215 -17.57 27.32 -13.85
N ASP A 216 -16.72 28.06 -14.56
CA ASP A 216 -16.67 28.05 -16.03
C ASP A 216 -16.27 26.66 -16.56
N ALA A 217 -15.24 26.02 -15.95
CA ALA A 217 -14.84 24.68 -16.32
C ALA A 217 -15.95 23.65 -16.13
N ARG A 218 -16.74 23.74 -15.04
CA ARG A 218 -17.93 22.89 -14.83
C ARG A 218 -18.99 23.05 -15.90
N GLN A 219 -19.23 24.28 -16.35
CA GLN A 219 -20.18 24.54 -17.44
C GLN A 219 -19.66 23.98 -18.77
N LEU A 220 -18.34 24.04 -19.00
CA LEU A 220 -17.73 23.57 -20.23
C LEU A 220 -17.69 22.04 -20.33
N LEU A 221 -17.68 21.30 -19.20
CA LEU A 221 -17.58 19.83 -19.16
C LEU A 221 -18.52 19.11 -20.14
N ALA A 222 -19.77 19.55 -20.23
CA ALA A 222 -20.78 18.93 -21.11
C ALA A 222 -20.48 19.12 -22.61
N ARG A 223 -19.57 20.03 -22.94
CA ARG A 223 -19.22 20.39 -24.33
C ARG A 223 -17.88 19.83 -24.76
N VAL A 224 -17.04 19.42 -23.81
CA VAL A 224 -15.73 18.85 -24.11
C VAL A 224 -15.87 17.51 -24.80
N VAL A 225 -15.30 17.39 -25.98
CA VAL A 225 -15.28 16.16 -26.78
C VAL A 225 -14.00 15.39 -26.52
N LEU A 226 -14.11 14.09 -26.30
CA LEU A 226 -12.98 13.15 -26.30
C LEU A 226 -12.94 12.43 -27.64
N PRO A 227 -11.99 12.74 -28.55
CA PRO A 227 -11.87 12.09 -29.84
C PRO A 227 -11.51 10.61 -29.70
N ASP A 228 -11.94 9.77 -30.65
CA ASP A 228 -11.61 8.33 -30.69
C ASP A 228 -10.09 8.07 -30.71
N ALA A 229 -9.31 8.92 -31.37
CA ALA A 229 -7.86 8.83 -31.40
C ALA A 229 -7.26 8.97 -29.98
N GLU A 230 -7.75 9.93 -29.21
CA GLU A 230 -7.30 10.18 -27.84
C GLU A 230 -7.83 9.12 -26.86
N LEU A 231 -9.02 8.56 -27.11
CA LEU A 231 -9.55 7.42 -26.35
C LEU A 231 -8.65 6.18 -26.54
N ARG A 232 -8.22 5.90 -27.78
CA ARG A 232 -7.26 4.82 -28.07
C ARG A 232 -5.90 5.08 -27.41
N ARG A 233 -5.43 6.35 -27.40
CA ARG A 233 -4.20 6.73 -26.71
C ARG A 233 -4.28 6.41 -25.22
N ILE A 234 -5.40 6.74 -24.54
CA ILE A 234 -5.65 6.43 -23.14
C ILE A 234 -5.57 4.90 -22.90
N ALA A 235 -6.27 4.12 -23.73
CA ALA A 235 -6.27 2.66 -23.61
C ALA A 235 -4.87 2.06 -23.79
N THR A 236 -4.11 2.50 -24.80
CA THR A 236 -2.73 2.07 -25.05
C THR A 236 -1.81 2.43 -23.87
N LEU A 237 -1.96 3.64 -23.33
CA LEU A 237 -1.20 4.11 -22.18
C LEU A 237 -1.48 3.26 -20.92
N CYS A 238 -2.74 3.01 -20.61
CA CYS A 238 -3.12 2.17 -19.47
C CYS A 238 -2.63 0.73 -19.61
N ALA A 239 -2.67 0.17 -20.82
CA ALA A 239 -2.13 -1.16 -21.12
C ALA A 239 -0.59 -1.19 -20.96
N ALA A 240 0.14 -0.16 -21.43
CA ALA A 240 1.60 -0.07 -21.31
C ALA A 240 2.07 -0.01 -19.84
N PHE A 241 1.26 0.57 -18.93
CA PHE A 241 1.53 0.62 -17.49
C PHE A 241 1.02 -0.59 -16.69
N ASP A 242 0.54 -1.66 -17.35
CA ASP A 242 0.04 -2.90 -16.71
C ASP A 242 -0.94 -2.63 -15.57
N VAL A 243 -1.95 -1.79 -15.85
CA VAL A 243 -2.96 -1.41 -14.86
C VAL A 243 -4.07 -2.46 -14.81
N ASP A 244 -4.46 -2.89 -13.62
CA ASP A 244 -5.53 -3.88 -13.44
C ASP A 244 -6.92 -3.28 -13.72
N GLY A 245 -7.64 -3.82 -14.70
CA GLY A 245 -9.03 -3.50 -15.00
C GLY A 245 -9.24 -2.14 -15.70
N MET A 246 -10.49 -1.84 -16.07
CA MET A 246 -10.88 -0.66 -16.87
C MET A 246 -11.14 0.61 -16.04
N ARG A 247 -10.99 0.56 -14.71
CA ARG A 247 -11.25 1.73 -13.85
C ARG A 247 -10.25 2.85 -14.11
N ALA A 248 -8.99 2.52 -14.33
CA ALA A 248 -7.96 3.50 -14.63
C ALA A 248 -8.24 4.26 -15.92
N ASP A 249 -8.62 3.55 -16.98
CA ASP A 249 -8.98 4.13 -18.28
C ASP A 249 -10.08 5.17 -18.13
N LEU A 250 -11.15 4.81 -17.38
CA LEU A 250 -12.26 5.72 -17.12
C LEU A 250 -11.83 6.94 -16.29
N VAL A 251 -10.99 6.76 -15.29
CA VAL A 251 -10.48 7.87 -14.47
C VAL A 251 -9.58 8.78 -15.29
N VAL A 252 -8.68 8.24 -16.10
CA VAL A 252 -7.81 9.03 -16.99
C VAL A 252 -8.66 9.81 -18.00
N ALA A 253 -9.67 9.18 -18.61
CA ALA A 253 -10.58 9.84 -19.54
C ALA A 253 -11.36 10.99 -18.87
N ARG A 254 -11.93 10.75 -17.69
CA ARG A 254 -12.64 11.78 -16.91
C ARG A 254 -11.73 12.93 -16.50
N ALA A 255 -10.51 12.61 -16.07
CA ALA A 255 -9.51 13.58 -15.68
C ALA A 255 -9.02 14.43 -16.86
N ALA A 256 -8.80 13.81 -18.03
CA ALA A 256 -8.41 14.51 -19.25
C ALA A 256 -9.52 15.47 -19.73
N ILE A 257 -10.79 15.05 -19.69
CA ILE A 257 -11.94 15.91 -19.98
C ILE A 257 -12.00 17.09 -18.98
N ALA A 258 -11.80 16.81 -17.68
CA ALA A 258 -11.80 17.87 -16.66
C ALA A 258 -10.64 18.85 -16.85
N HIS A 259 -9.46 18.37 -17.27
CA HIS A 259 -8.30 19.21 -17.53
C HIS A 259 -8.49 20.05 -18.79
N ALA A 260 -9.06 19.49 -19.88
CA ALA A 260 -9.42 20.25 -21.09
C ALA A 260 -10.42 21.37 -20.75
N ALA A 261 -11.47 21.06 -19.98
CA ALA A 261 -12.41 22.06 -19.49
C ALA A 261 -11.72 23.15 -18.63
N TRP A 262 -10.81 22.74 -17.74
CA TRP A 262 -10.05 23.67 -16.88
C TRP A 262 -9.15 24.64 -17.66
N ARG A 263 -8.59 24.23 -18.77
CA ARG A 263 -7.81 25.13 -19.66
C ARG A 263 -8.67 25.86 -20.71
N GLY A 264 -9.99 25.66 -20.67
CA GLY A 264 -10.93 26.33 -21.58
C GLY A 264 -11.00 25.74 -22.99
N ALA A 265 -10.58 24.47 -23.16
CA ALA A 265 -10.68 23.79 -24.44
C ALA A 265 -11.97 22.96 -24.55
N ASP A 266 -12.49 22.85 -25.76
CA ASP A 266 -13.67 22.06 -26.11
C ASP A 266 -13.33 20.63 -26.58
N THR A 267 -12.01 20.32 -26.71
CA THR A 267 -11.50 19.03 -27.17
C THR A 267 -10.32 18.58 -26.32
N VAL A 268 -10.31 17.30 -25.94
CA VAL A 268 -9.21 16.67 -25.24
C VAL A 268 -8.04 16.44 -26.20
N GLY A 269 -6.85 16.79 -25.75
CA GLY A 269 -5.60 16.54 -26.48
C GLY A 269 -4.54 15.88 -25.62
N GLU A 270 -3.37 15.64 -26.22
CA GLU A 270 -2.23 14.99 -25.56
C GLU A 270 -1.84 15.61 -24.20
N PRO A 271 -1.77 16.95 -24.02
CA PRO A 271 -1.43 17.55 -22.74
C PRO A 271 -2.42 17.21 -21.63
N ASP A 272 -3.70 17.03 -21.97
CA ASP A 272 -4.73 16.68 -21.01
C ASP A 272 -4.59 15.23 -20.52
N ILE A 273 -4.26 14.32 -21.44
CA ILE A 273 -4.02 12.91 -21.14
C ILE A 273 -2.75 12.75 -20.29
N ARG A 274 -1.69 13.49 -20.61
CA ARG A 274 -0.45 13.48 -19.83
C ARG A 274 -0.69 13.86 -18.38
N VAL A 275 -1.34 14.98 -18.14
CA VAL A 275 -1.69 15.45 -16.79
C VAL A 275 -2.59 14.45 -16.07
N ALA A 276 -3.60 13.93 -16.76
CA ALA A 276 -4.51 12.92 -16.21
C ALA A 276 -3.76 11.64 -15.80
N ALA A 277 -2.86 11.15 -16.65
CA ALA A 277 -2.04 9.97 -16.38
C ALA A 277 -1.12 10.17 -15.17
N GLU A 278 -0.47 11.34 -15.08
CA GLU A 278 0.40 11.69 -13.96
C GLU A 278 -0.31 11.71 -12.59
N LEU A 279 -1.60 12.03 -12.56
CA LEU A 279 -2.39 12.06 -11.33
C LEU A 279 -3.11 10.72 -11.04
N ALA A 280 -3.53 10.00 -12.08
CA ALA A 280 -4.39 8.82 -11.96
C ALA A 280 -3.62 7.49 -11.93
N LEU A 281 -2.50 7.35 -12.62
CA LEU A 281 -1.79 6.07 -12.76
C LEU A 281 -0.80 5.74 -11.65
N PRO A 282 -0.14 6.70 -10.96
CA PRO A 282 0.89 6.41 -9.97
C PRO A 282 0.54 5.39 -8.91
N HIS A 283 -0.69 5.31 -8.47
CA HIS A 283 -1.16 4.41 -7.41
C HIS A 283 -1.88 3.15 -7.93
N ARG A 284 -2.11 3.04 -9.23
CA ARG A 284 -2.80 1.93 -9.91
C ARG A 284 -1.86 0.99 -10.65
N ARG A 285 -0.69 1.50 -11.03
CA ARG A 285 0.34 0.68 -11.66
C ARG A 285 0.68 -0.51 -10.76
N ARG A 286 0.86 -1.70 -11.32
CA ARG A 286 1.48 -2.83 -10.61
C ARG A 286 2.90 -2.44 -10.24
N ARG A 287 3.04 -1.84 -9.06
CA ARG A 287 4.33 -1.48 -8.50
C ARG A 287 4.88 -2.64 -7.71
N ASP A 288 6.17 -2.83 -7.86
CA ASP A 288 6.94 -3.38 -6.77
C ASP A 288 6.86 -2.38 -5.59
N PRO A 289 6.60 -2.83 -4.34
CA PRO A 289 6.57 -1.95 -3.17
C PRO A 289 7.84 -1.11 -2.98
N PHE A 290 8.85 -1.33 -3.82
CA PHE A 290 10.18 -0.75 -3.77
C PHE A 290 10.46 0.23 -4.90
N ASP A 291 9.53 0.39 -5.84
CA ASP A 291 9.63 1.41 -6.88
C ASP A 291 9.51 2.81 -6.28
N GLU A 292 10.25 3.78 -6.83
CA GLU A 292 10.11 5.17 -6.43
C GLU A 292 8.68 5.67 -6.62
N PRO A 293 8.18 6.51 -5.69
CA PRO A 293 6.84 7.08 -5.84
C PRO A 293 6.80 7.99 -7.06
N GLY A 294 5.78 7.81 -7.90
CA GLY A 294 5.60 8.59 -9.14
C GLY A 294 5.54 7.71 -10.39
N LEU A 295 5.29 8.31 -11.53
CA LEU A 295 5.59 7.74 -12.84
C LEU A 295 7.01 8.17 -13.21
N ASP A 296 7.76 7.26 -13.79
CA ASP A 296 9.03 7.61 -14.42
C ASP A 296 8.73 8.52 -15.64
N PRO A 297 9.24 9.75 -15.66
CA PRO A 297 8.97 10.69 -16.76
C PRO A 297 9.37 10.11 -18.12
N ASP A 298 10.51 9.41 -18.19
CA ASP A 298 11.02 8.84 -19.44
C ASP A 298 10.12 7.71 -19.95
N GLN A 299 9.58 6.88 -19.04
CA GLN A 299 8.61 5.84 -19.38
C GLN A 299 7.28 6.44 -19.85
N LEU A 300 6.82 7.50 -19.19
CA LEU A 300 5.60 8.20 -19.61
C LEU A 300 5.79 8.83 -21.00
N ASP A 301 6.91 9.49 -21.23
CA ASP A 301 7.22 10.10 -22.52
C ASP A 301 7.33 9.07 -23.65
N GLN A 302 7.91 7.90 -23.36
CA GLN A 302 7.97 6.81 -24.33
C GLN A 302 6.56 6.24 -24.62
N ALA A 303 5.78 5.94 -23.58
CA ALA A 303 4.42 5.43 -23.74
C ALA A 303 3.50 6.43 -24.47
N MET A 304 3.69 7.74 -24.22
CA MET A 304 2.96 8.80 -24.94
C MET A 304 3.32 8.85 -26.42
N ARG A 305 4.60 8.69 -26.76
CA ARG A 305 5.04 8.61 -28.17
C ARG A 305 4.51 7.36 -28.88
N ASP A 306 4.59 6.21 -28.21
CA ASP A 306 4.15 4.93 -28.77
C ASP A 306 2.62 4.86 -28.94
N SER A 307 1.87 5.67 -28.20
CA SER A 307 0.40 5.79 -28.28
C SER A 307 -0.07 6.90 -29.25
N ALA A 308 0.84 7.61 -29.91
CA ALA A 308 0.47 8.63 -30.88
C ALA A 308 -0.34 8.00 -32.04
N PRO A 309 -1.44 8.61 -32.47
CA PRO A 309 -2.14 8.14 -33.66
C PRO A 309 -1.21 8.19 -34.87
N PRO A 310 -1.30 7.21 -35.79
CA PRO A 310 -0.54 7.28 -37.04
C PRO A 310 -0.84 8.62 -37.72
N GLN A 311 0.18 9.39 -37.97
CA GLN A 311 0.06 10.56 -38.81
C GLN A 311 -0.31 10.05 -40.21
N ASP A 312 -1.49 10.46 -40.72
CA ASP A 312 -1.81 10.29 -42.13
C ASP A 312 -0.71 10.99 -42.93
N GLN A 313 0.25 10.22 -43.38
CA GLN A 313 1.16 10.64 -44.42
C GLN A 313 0.34 10.59 -45.71
N ASP A 314 -0.27 11.71 -46.09
CA ASP A 314 -0.59 11.98 -47.48
C ASP A 314 0.74 12.01 -48.28
N GLY A 315 1.11 10.86 -48.74
CA GLY A 315 2.30 10.63 -49.54
C GLY A 315 1.95 9.73 -50.69
N GLU A 316 1.91 10.33 -51.86
CA GLU A 316 1.79 9.75 -53.19
C GLU A 316 2.34 8.30 -53.29
N ASP A 317 1.50 7.41 -53.79
CA ASP A 317 1.90 6.10 -54.31
C ASP A 317 2.96 6.29 -55.42
N PRO A 318 4.12 5.63 -55.38
CA PRO A 318 4.86 5.30 -56.56
C PRO A 318 4.45 3.89 -57.03
N ASP A 319 4.04 3.85 -58.29
CA ASP A 319 3.72 2.66 -59.08
C ASP A 319 4.72 1.49 -58.87
N PRO A 320 4.25 0.25 -58.94
CA PRO A 320 5.11 -0.94 -58.87
C PRO A 320 5.73 -1.24 -60.23
N GLU A 321 7.06 -1.25 -60.33
CA GLU A 321 7.77 -1.90 -61.42
C GLU A 321 8.16 -3.36 -61.08
N PRO A 322 8.23 -4.24 -62.09
CA PRO A 322 8.18 -5.68 -61.88
C PRO A 322 9.56 -6.36 -61.92
N ASP A 323 9.58 -7.51 -61.25
CA ASP A 323 10.36 -8.73 -61.44
C ASP A 323 11.80 -8.70 -62.03
N GLY A 324 12.68 -9.35 -61.24
CA GLY A 324 13.88 -10.00 -61.75
C GLY A 324 14.58 -10.87 -60.70
N PRO A 325 14.84 -12.14 -60.99
CA PRO A 325 15.27 -13.14 -60.01
C PRO A 325 16.77 -13.31 -59.93
N GLY A 326 17.26 -13.72 -58.74
CA GLY A 326 18.63 -14.25 -58.70
C GLY A 326 19.29 -14.21 -57.31
N GLY A 327 19.26 -15.26 -56.61
CA GLY A 327 20.27 -16.23 -56.23
C GLY A 327 21.43 -15.74 -55.38
N GLY A 328 21.65 -16.49 -54.29
CA GLY A 328 22.96 -16.49 -53.67
C GLY A 328 22.97 -16.63 -52.15
N ALA A 329 22.95 -17.87 -51.69
CA ALA A 329 23.32 -18.26 -50.34
C ALA A 329 24.77 -17.95 -50.05
N SER A 330 25.10 -17.50 -48.87
CA SER A 330 26.39 -17.83 -48.25
C SER A 330 26.26 -17.85 -46.74
N ASP A 331 26.31 -19.07 -46.23
CA ASP A 331 26.71 -19.43 -44.87
C ASP A 331 28.03 -18.74 -44.50
N SER A 332 28.10 -18.26 -43.29
CA SER A 332 29.33 -18.16 -42.54
C SER A 332 29.05 -18.03 -41.03
N ALA A 333 29.10 -19.17 -40.37
CA ALA A 333 29.39 -19.26 -38.95
C ALA A 333 30.87 -18.99 -38.72
N PRO A 334 31.24 -18.43 -37.60
CA PRO A 334 32.57 -18.61 -37.02
C PRO A 334 32.51 -19.51 -35.78
N ASP A 335 33.33 -20.53 -35.87
CA ASP A 335 33.74 -21.50 -34.87
C ASP A 335 34.44 -20.89 -33.63
N PRO A 336 34.39 -21.60 -32.49
CA PRO A 336 35.00 -21.14 -31.24
C PRO A 336 36.41 -21.74 -31.10
N ALA A 337 37.38 -20.94 -30.73
CA ALA A 337 38.53 -21.39 -29.94
C ALA A 337 39.50 -20.24 -29.64
N LYS A 338 39.70 -19.91 -28.39
CA LYS A 338 40.96 -20.21 -27.70
C LYS A 338 40.88 -19.76 -26.25
N ALA A 339 40.94 -20.75 -25.39
CA ALA A 339 41.32 -20.62 -24.00
C ALA A 339 42.71 -19.96 -23.87
N SER A 340 42.85 -19.09 -22.90
CA SER A 340 44.14 -18.89 -22.23
C SER A 340 43.89 -18.72 -20.75
N ASP A 341 44.26 -19.78 -20.04
CA ASP A 341 44.60 -19.78 -18.61
C ASP A 341 45.51 -18.61 -18.27
N SER A 342 45.16 -17.87 -17.24
CA SER A 342 46.16 -17.29 -16.37
C SER A 342 45.58 -17.21 -14.95
N GLN A 343 46.14 -18.09 -14.14
CA GLN A 343 46.18 -18.08 -12.68
C GLN A 343 46.44 -16.66 -12.16
N GLN A 344 45.61 -16.22 -11.24
CA GLN A 344 46.10 -15.38 -10.15
C GLN A 344 45.36 -15.72 -8.87
N ALA A 345 46.09 -16.48 -8.06
CA ALA A 345 45.80 -16.69 -6.65
C ALA A 345 46.07 -15.43 -5.84
N SER A 346 45.25 -15.30 -4.80
CA SER A 346 45.48 -14.58 -3.55
C SER A 346 45.96 -13.13 -3.57
N ALA A 347 44.99 -12.26 -3.21
CA ALA A 347 45.27 -11.18 -2.27
C ALA A 347 44.05 -10.98 -1.38
N TYR A 348 44.07 -11.53 -0.19
CA TYR A 348 43.19 -11.12 0.90
C TYR A 348 43.58 -9.72 1.32
N ALA A 349 42.88 -8.72 0.82
CA ALA A 349 42.95 -7.35 1.32
C ALA A 349 41.68 -7.05 2.09
N ALA A 350 41.85 -6.66 3.34
CA ALA A 350 40.83 -6.22 4.25
C ALA A 350 40.05 -5.01 3.68
N GLY A 351 38.71 -5.04 3.76
CA GLY A 351 37.93 -3.84 3.94
C GLY A 351 37.43 -3.09 2.72
N SER A 352 37.04 -3.73 1.61
CA SER A 352 36.24 -3.03 0.60
C SER A 352 34.79 -3.52 0.60
N SER A 353 33.88 -2.69 1.12
CA SER A 353 32.43 -2.88 0.91
C SER A 353 32.11 -2.62 -0.57
N ARG A 354 31.42 -3.57 -1.21
CA ARG A 354 30.91 -3.40 -2.57
C ARG A 354 29.39 -3.21 -2.51
N PRO A 355 28.82 -2.30 -3.29
CA PRO A 355 27.37 -2.18 -3.38
C PRO A 355 26.75 -3.48 -3.89
N SER A 356 25.59 -3.85 -3.34
CA SER A 356 24.83 -5.03 -3.75
C SER A 356 24.37 -4.88 -5.21
N PRO A 357 24.37 -5.97 -6.00
CA PRO A 357 23.75 -5.97 -7.31
C PRO A 357 22.23 -5.73 -7.21
N ALA A 358 21.62 -5.27 -8.29
CA ALA A 358 20.18 -5.10 -8.36
C ALA A 358 19.46 -6.42 -8.00
N PRO A 359 18.37 -6.37 -7.20
CA PRO A 359 17.61 -7.55 -6.83
C PRO A 359 16.99 -8.21 -8.06
N SER A 360 16.83 -9.53 -8.02
CA SER A 360 16.06 -10.26 -9.04
C SER A 360 14.57 -9.89 -8.97
N ALA A 361 13.83 -10.18 -10.05
CA ALA A 361 12.39 -9.95 -10.08
C ALA A 361 11.68 -10.60 -8.88
N THR A 362 10.72 -9.89 -8.31
CA THR A 362 9.93 -10.40 -7.19
C THR A 362 8.96 -11.48 -7.67
N PHE A 363 8.66 -12.42 -6.80
CA PHE A 363 7.80 -13.57 -7.07
C PHE A 363 6.82 -13.81 -5.92
N ARG A 364 5.76 -14.58 -6.15
CA ARG A 364 4.81 -14.97 -5.12
C ARG A 364 5.42 -16.01 -4.21
N THR A 365 5.56 -15.69 -2.91
CA THR A 365 6.22 -16.56 -1.93
C THR A 365 5.25 -17.54 -1.27
N LYS A 366 5.80 -18.68 -0.80
CA LYS A 366 5.09 -19.58 0.11
C LYS A 366 4.84 -18.87 1.44
N THR A 367 3.61 -18.99 1.96
CA THR A 367 3.24 -18.37 3.24
C THR A 367 3.97 -19.04 4.41
N LEU A 368 4.81 -18.29 5.10
CA LEU A 368 5.42 -18.70 6.36
C LEU A 368 4.48 -18.36 7.52
N ARG A 369 4.21 -19.29 8.45
CA ARG A 369 3.28 -19.11 9.58
C ARG A 369 3.97 -19.44 10.90
N VAL A 370 3.58 -18.76 11.97
CA VAL A 370 3.93 -19.14 13.34
C VAL A 370 3.01 -20.30 13.75
N PRO A 371 3.54 -21.42 14.21
CA PRO A 371 2.72 -22.58 14.65
C PRO A 371 1.89 -22.22 15.90
N GLY A 372 0.78 -22.95 16.10
CA GLY A 372 -0.13 -22.77 17.21
C GLY A 372 -1.11 -21.59 17.06
N VAL A 373 -1.96 -21.40 18.09
CA VAL A 373 -2.97 -20.33 18.14
C VAL A 373 -2.46 -19.17 18.98
N GLY A 374 -2.46 -17.97 18.44
CA GLY A 374 -2.04 -16.75 19.12
C GLY A 374 -3.21 -15.97 19.73
N MET A 375 -2.90 -14.83 20.35
CA MET A 375 -3.85 -13.86 20.91
C MET A 375 -3.57 -12.44 20.39
N GLY A 376 -2.81 -12.32 19.29
CA GLY A 376 -2.35 -11.06 18.74
C GLY A 376 -3.45 -10.26 18.01
N ALA A 377 -3.08 -9.02 17.64
CA ALA A 377 -3.96 -8.11 16.90
C ALA A 377 -4.42 -8.70 15.57
N PRO A 378 -5.64 -8.37 15.10
CA PRO A 378 -6.18 -8.89 13.84
C PRO A 378 -5.25 -8.66 12.66
N GLY A 379 -4.99 -9.72 11.89
CA GLY A 379 -4.12 -9.75 10.71
C GLY A 379 -4.50 -10.88 9.76
N LYS A 380 -3.55 -11.33 8.91
CA LYS A 380 -3.84 -12.37 7.91
C LYS A 380 -2.82 -13.52 7.90
N ARG A 381 -1.84 -13.57 8.82
CA ARG A 381 -0.77 -14.57 8.78
C ARG A 381 -1.09 -15.84 9.55
N SER A 382 -1.08 -15.79 10.86
CA SER A 382 -1.18 -16.96 11.74
C SER A 382 -2.54 -17.05 12.41
N VAL A 383 -2.93 -18.25 12.85
CA VAL A 383 -4.21 -18.47 13.56
C VAL A 383 -4.13 -17.82 14.94
N ALA A 384 -5.20 -17.12 15.34
CA ALA A 384 -5.29 -16.48 16.65
C ALA A 384 -6.72 -16.37 17.14
N ARG A 385 -6.88 -16.31 18.47
CA ARG A 385 -8.13 -15.96 19.14
C ARG A 385 -8.17 -14.44 19.31
N ASN A 386 -9.10 -13.77 18.62
CA ASN A 386 -9.26 -12.32 18.69
C ASN A 386 -10.71 -11.91 18.39
N ARG A 387 -11.03 -10.62 18.65
CA ARG A 387 -12.39 -10.08 18.49
C ARG A 387 -12.92 -10.14 17.05
N ALA A 388 -12.05 -10.11 16.06
CA ALA A 388 -12.42 -10.13 14.64
C ALA A 388 -12.62 -11.56 14.08
N GLY A 389 -12.42 -12.59 14.90
CA GLY A 389 -12.56 -14.00 14.50
C GLY A 389 -14.02 -14.43 14.38
N LYS A 390 -14.23 -15.56 13.70
CA LYS A 390 -15.52 -16.26 13.69
C LYS A 390 -15.75 -16.93 15.04
N VAL A 391 -16.99 -16.95 15.52
CA VAL A 391 -17.39 -17.69 16.73
C VAL A 391 -17.27 -19.18 16.44
N ILE A 392 -16.52 -19.90 17.28
CA ILE A 392 -16.27 -21.34 17.13
C ILE A 392 -16.84 -22.17 18.28
N ALA A 393 -16.90 -21.62 19.50
CA ALA A 393 -17.41 -22.33 20.67
C ALA A 393 -17.86 -21.36 21.77
N PRO A 394 -18.78 -21.78 22.68
CA PRO A 394 -19.03 -21.11 23.95
C PRO A 394 -17.94 -21.46 24.97
N SER A 395 -17.70 -20.58 25.93
CA SER A 395 -16.80 -20.78 27.08
C SER A 395 -17.40 -20.15 28.35
N SER A 396 -17.25 -20.82 29.50
CA SER A 396 -17.65 -20.28 30.80
C SER A 396 -16.65 -19.25 31.36
N ASP A 397 -15.37 -19.34 30.95
CA ASP A 397 -14.28 -18.63 31.63
C ASP A 397 -13.89 -17.34 30.92
N GLU A 398 -13.63 -17.42 29.60
CA GLU A 398 -13.13 -16.29 28.83
C GLU A 398 -13.55 -16.30 27.36
N GLY A 399 -13.65 -15.12 26.74
CA GLY A 399 -13.97 -14.97 25.32
C GLY A 399 -14.20 -13.53 24.90
N PHE A 400 -14.59 -13.34 23.64
CA PHE A 400 -14.80 -12.02 23.02
C PHE A 400 -16.30 -11.79 22.74
N GLY A 401 -17.00 -11.23 23.73
CA GLY A 401 -18.44 -11.01 23.69
C GLY A 401 -19.27 -12.23 24.14
N VAL A 402 -20.57 -12.02 24.33
CA VAL A 402 -21.49 -13.06 24.80
C VAL A 402 -21.81 -14.04 23.68
N HIS A 403 -21.76 -15.33 24.00
CA HIS A 403 -22.24 -16.40 23.11
C HIS A 403 -23.73 -16.67 23.37
N VAL A 404 -24.61 -15.96 22.65
CA VAL A 404 -26.07 -15.98 22.91
C VAL A 404 -26.64 -17.38 22.95
N ILE A 405 -26.34 -18.21 21.95
CA ILE A 405 -26.86 -19.60 21.89
C ILE A 405 -26.34 -20.42 23.06
N GLY A 406 -25.04 -20.34 23.39
CA GLY A 406 -24.45 -21.04 24.52
C GLY A 406 -25.07 -20.61 25.86
N THR A 407 -25.30 -19.31 26.06
CA THR A 407 -25.97 -18.77 27.24
C THR A 407 -27.41 -19.27 27.35
N LEU A 408 -28.16 -19.28 26.24
CA LEU A 408 -29.54 -19.82 26.25
C LEU A 408 -29.57 -21.34 26.52
N MET A 409 -28.62 -22.09 25.96
CA MET A 409 -28.52 -23.53 26.23
C MET A 409 -28.15 -23.82 27.69
N SER A 410 -27.23 -23.03 28.26
CA SER A 410 -26.90 -23.11 29.69
C SER A 410 -28.10 -22.79 30.57
N ALA A 411 -28.86 -21.75 30.26
CA ALA A 411 -30.11 -21.42 30.96
C ALA A 411 -31.18 -22.51 30.79
N ALA A 412 -31.31 -23.10 29.60
CA ALA A 412 -32.27 -24.16 29.31
C ALA A 412 -31.95 -25.45 30.08
N SER A 413 -30.67 -25.82 30.23
CA SER A 413 -30.27 -27.00 30.99
C SER A 413 -30.59 -26.91 32.49
N ARG A 414 -30.81 -25.71 33.02
CA ARG A 414 -31.20 -25.45 34.41
C ARG A 414 -32.71 -25.50 34.64
N VAL A 415 -33.51 -25.41 33.57
CA VAL A 415 -34.98 -25.45 33.66
C VAL A 415 -35.43 -26.90 33.70
N THR A 416 -36.02 -27.30 34.82
CA THR A 416 -36.53 -28.67 35.05
C THR A 416 -38.02 -28.83 34.75
N GLU A 417 -38.78 -27.73 34.60
CA GLU A 417 -40.22 -27.73 34.35
C GLU A 417 -40.52 -27.70 32.84
N PRO A 418 -41.27 -28.67 32.31
CA PRO A 418 -41.68 -28.68 30.91
C PRO A 418 -42.52 -27.44 30.54
N GLY A 419 -42.18 -26.77 29.44
CA GLY A 419 -42.94 -25.62 28.92
C GLY A 419 -42.55 -24.25 29.49
N ARG A 420 -41.61 -24.17 30.44
CA ARG A 420 -41.11 -22.89 30.95
C ARG A 420 -39.99 -22.35 30.06
N LEU A 421 -40.11 -21.11 29.61
CA LEU A 421 -39.05 -20.45 28.83
C LEU A 421 -37.80 -20.19 29.69
N PRO A 422 -36.60 -20.54 29.22
CA PRO A 422 -35.35 -20.29 29.94
C PRO A 422 -35.13 -18.79 30.09
N ARG A 423 -34.92 -18.34 31.32
CA ARG A 423 -34.50 -16.96 31.64
C ARG A 423 -33.04 -17.00 32.04
N PRO A 424 -32.11 -16.48 31.19
CA PRO A 424 -30.69 -16.44 31.52
C PRO A 424 -30.43 -15.61 32.78
N VAL A 425 -29.56 -16.11 33.64
CA VAL A 425 -29.00 -15.41 34.79
C VAL A 425 -27.48 -15.29 34.60
N LEU A 426 -26.81 -14.50 35.43
CA LEU A 426 -25.36 -14.25 35.27
C LEU A 426 -24.50 -15.52 35.27
N THR A 427 -24.94 -16.57 35.99
CA THR A 427 -24.25 -17.87 36.04
C THR A 427 -24.39 -18.69 34.75
N ASP A 428 -25.37 -18.38 33.90
CA ASP A 428 -25.56 -19.04 32.62
C ASP A 428 -24.73 -18.40 31.51
N LEU A 429 -24.07 -17.25 31.80
CA LEU A 429 -23.36 -16.47 30.81
C LEU A 429 -22.22 -17.28 30.18
N GLN A 430 -22.26 -17.39 28.87
CA GLN A 430 -21.20 -18.02 28.07
C GLN A 430 -20.56 -16.99 27.18
N TRP A 431 -19.23 -16.98 27.17
CA TRP A 431 -18.42 -16.12 26.33
C TRP A 431 -18.19 -16.78 24.97
N ALA A 432 -18.06 -15.98 23.94
CA ALA A 432 -17.79 -16.48 22.60
C ALA A 432 -16.27 -16.63 22.37
N ILE A 433 -15.79 -17.87 22.19
CA ILE A 433 -14.46 -18.10 21.65
C ILE A 433 -14.50 -17.78 20.16
N ARG A 434 -13.66 -16.84 19.75
CA ARG A 434 -13.56 -16.41 18.35
C ARG A 434 -12.19 -16.73 17.80
N GLU A 435 -12.14 -17.39 16.64
CA GLU A 435 -10.91 -17.73 15.95
C GLU A 435 -10.82 -16.98 14.63
N GLY A 436 -9.70 -16.29 14.42
CA GLY A 436 -9.38 -15.54 13.24
C GLY A 436 -7.88 -15.66 12.91
N ARG A 437 -7.32 -14.60 12.37
CA ARG A 437 -5.88 -14.52 12.08
C ARG A 437 -5.28 -13.27 12.70
N GLU A 438 -3.98 -13.33 13.01
CA GLU A 438 -3.19 -12.23 13.54
C GLU A 438 -2.09 -11.80 12.58
N GLY A 439 -1.59 -10.57 12.76
CA GLY A 439 -0.34 -10.09 12.19
C GLY A 439 0.82 -10.37 13.13
N ASN A 440 1.94 -10.85 12.57
CA ASN A 440 3.13 -11.22 13.33
C ASN A 440 4.23 -10.14 13.25
N LEU A 441 5.30 -10.30 14.02
CA LEU A 441 6.55 -9.61 13.81
C LEU A 441 7.47 -10.53 12.99
N VAL A 442 7.73 -10.19 11.73
CA VAL A 442 8.63 -10.98 10.86
C VAL A 442 9.99 -10.31 10.81
N ILE A 443 11.01 -11.01 11.31
CA ILE A 443 12.40 -10.52 11.37
C ILE A 443 13.22 -11.29 10.35
N PHE A 444 13.71 -10.61 9.31
CA PHE A 444 14.63 -11.17 8.35
C PHE A 444 16.06 -10.99 8.83
N VAL A 445 16.79 -12.09 8.94
CA VAL A 445 18.21 -12.13 9.32
C VAL A 445 19.00 -12.58 8.08
N VAL A 446 19.61 -11.62 7.41
CA VAL A 446 20.16 -11.79 6.06
C VAL A 446 21.68 -11.82 6.09
N ASP A 447 22.26 -12.87 5.53
CA ASP A 447 23.69 -13.02 5.35
C ASP A 447 24.19 -12.11 4.22
N ALA A 448 25.04 -11.14 4.57
CA ALA A 448 25.67 -10.21 3.66
C ALA A 448 27.19 -10.45 3.53
N SER A 449 27.65 -11.64 3.88
CA SER A 449 29.07 -12.01 3.88
C SER A 449 29.64 -12.24 2.46
N GLY A 450 30.96 -12.40 2.39
CA GLY A 450 31.68 -12.61 1.13
C GLY A 450 31.31 -13.91 0.41
N SER A 451 30.84 -14.96 1.12
CA SER A 451 30.34 -16.20 0.50
C SER A 451 29.06 -15.99 -0.31
N MET A 452 28.31 -14.93 0.02
CA MET A 452 27.09 -14.50 -0.66
C MET A 452 27.37 -13.46 -1.76
N ALA A 453 28.61 -12.96 -1.88
CA ALA A 453 28.99 -11.85 -2.79
C ALA A 453 28.97 -12.19 -4.29
N ALA A 454 28.76 -13.45 -4.69
CA ALA A 454 28.52 -13.80 -6.09
C ALA A 454 27.25 -13.05 -6.58
N ARG A 455 27.37 -12.22 -7.63
CA ARG A 455 26.30 -11.33 -8.10
C ARG A 455 24.94 -12.00 -8.24
N GLN A 456 24.91 -13.22 -8.80
CA GLN A 456 23.67 -13.98 -8.99
C GLN A 456 23.04 -14.43 -7.68
N LYS A 457 23.86 -14.89 -6.68
CA LYS A 457 23.34 -15.30 -5.36
C LYS A 457 22.73 -14.13 -4.61
N MET A 458 23.44 -13.01 -4.56
CA MET A 458 22.98 -11.84 -3.82
C MET A 458 21.73 -11.22 -4.47
N SER A 459 21.68 -11.18 -5.81
CA SER A 459 20.48 -10.75 -6.55
C SER A 459 19.26 -11.64 -6.20
N ALA A 460 19.45 -12.97 -6.16
CA ALA A 460 18.41 -13.91 -5.78
C ALA A 460 17.94 -13.75 -4.32
N VAL A 461 18.90 -13.60 -3.38
CA VAL A 461 18.58 -13.39 -1.94
C VAL A 461 17.87 -12.06 -1.72
N SER A 462 18.33 -10.99 -2.36
CA SER A 462 17.67 -9.69 -2.32
C SER A 462 16.26 -9.77 -2.88
N GLY A 463 16.06 -10.40 -4.05
CA GLY A 463 14.73 -10.62 -4.64
C GLY A 463 13.81 -11.47 -3.76
N ALA A 464 14.33 -12.53 -3.13
CA ALA A 464 13.58 -13.36 -2.19
C ALA A 464 13.21 -12.58 -0.92
N THR A 465 14.14 -11.79 -0.36
CA THR A 465 13.89 -10.94 0.80
C THR A 465 12.79 -9.93 0.49
N LEU A 466 12.84 -9.29 -0.68
CA LEU A 466 11.82 -8.36 -1.15
C LEU A 466 10.46 -9.06 -1.32
N SER A 467 10.45 -10.25 -1.90
CA SER A 467 9.23 -11.04 -2.10
C SER A 467 8.57 -11.45 -0.78
N LEU A 468 9.38 -11.86 0.21
CA LEU A 468 8.92 -12.20 1.56
C LEU A 468 8.43 -10.96 2.35
N LEU A 469 9.08 -9.83 2.17
CA LEU A 469 8.65 -8.54 2.74
C LEU A 469 7.28 -8.13 2.17
N ARG A 470 7.09 -8.29 0.86
CA ARG A 470 5.80 -8.05 0.20
C ARG A 470 4.69 -8.95 0.76
N ASP A 471 4.97 -10.26 0.93
CA ASP A 471 4.02 -11.19 1.57
C ASP A 471 3.69 -10.77 3.01
N ALA A 472 4.69 -10.38 3.79
CA ALA A 472 4.50 -9.94 5.18
C ALA A 472 3.61 -8.69 5.25
N TYR A 473 3.86 -7.72 4.39
CA TYR A 473 3.04 -6.52 4.29
C TYR A 473 1.57 -6.81 3.94
N GLN A 474 1.31 -7.60 2.90
CA GLN A 474 -0.05 -7.98 2.51
C GLN A 474 -0.83 -8.68 3.64
N ARG A 475 -0.11 -9.20 4.65
CA ARG A 475 -0.68 -9.88 5.82
C ARG A 475 -0.79 -9.02 7.07
N ARG A 476 -0.45 -7.72 6.98
CA ARG A 476 -0.47 -6.76 8.10
C ARG A 476 0.52 -7.11 9.22
N ASP A 477 1.69 -7.63 8.83
CA ASP A 477 2.76 -7.89 9.75
C ASP A 477 3.61 -6.63 9.98
N LYS A 478 4.30 -6.59 11.13
CA LYS A 478 5.47 -5.72 11.29
C LYS A 478 6.68 -6.46 10.74
N VAL A 479 7.53 -5.77 10.00
CA VAL A 479 8.75 -6.34 9.43
C VAL A 479 9.98 -5.62 9.94
N ALA A 480 11.06 -6.38 10.17
CA ALA A 480 12.38 -5.87 10.50
C ALA A 480 13.44 -6.62 9.68
N VAL A 481 14.55 -5.97 9.38
CA VAL A 481 15.68 -6.60 8.67
C VAL A 481 16.96 -6.36 9.43
N ILE A 482 17.66 -7.44 9.71
CA ILE A 482 18.98 -7.47 10.33
C ILE A 482 19.94 -8.08 9.31
N THR A 483 21.03 -7.40 9.01
CA THR A 483 22.09 -7.92 8.17
C THR A 483 23.31 -8.24 9.03
N PHE A 484 24.04 -9.30 8.70
CA PHE A 484 25.26 -9.62 9.38
C PHE A 484 26.42 -9.85 8.40
N ARG A 485 27.54 -9.17 8.67
CA ARG A 485 28.77 -9.26 7.87
C ARG A 485 30.01 -8.83 8.67
N GLY A 486 31.19 -9.23 8.22
CA GLY A 486 32.46 -8.83 8.85
C GLY A 486 32.60 -9.36 10.28
N GLN A 487 32.35 -8.51 11.28
CA GLN A 487 32.43 -8.88 12.69
C GLN A 487 31.13 -8.66 13.45
N ASP A 488 30.13 -7.94 12.86
CA ASP A 488 28.94 -7.49 13.53
C ASP A 488 27.65 -7.76 12.75
N ALA A 489 26.52 -7.56 13.45
CA ALA A 489 25.19 -7.52 12.87
C ALA A 489 24.62 -6.10 13.01
N ALA A 490 24.01 -5.60 11.97
CA ALA A 490 23.39 -4.27 11.92
C ALA A 490 21.90 -4.36 11.63
N MET A 491 21.11 -3.55 12.31
CA MET A 491 19.69 -3.40 12.00
C MET A 491 19.54 -2.48 10.79
N LEU A 492 19.28 -3.07 9.63
CA LEU A 492 19.03 -2.34 8.39
C LEU A 492 17.66 -1.68 8.38
N LEU A 493 16.66 -2.38 8.91
CA LEU A 493 15.27 -1.90 9.01
C LEU A 493 14.73 -2.17 10.42
N ALA A 494 14.36 -1.12 11.14
CA ALA A 494 13.64 -1.24 12.41
C ALA A 494 12.21 -1.76 12.17
N PRO A 495 11.55 -2.38 13.19
CA PRO A 495 10.19 -2.90 13.06
C PRO A 495 9.22 -1.85 12.51
N THR A 496 8.67 -2.10 11.34
CA THR A 496 7.75 -1.20 10.65
C THR A 496 6.64 -1.97 9.93
N GLY A 497 5.46 -1.35 9.79
CA GLY A 497 4.40 -1.81 8.90
C GLY A 497 4.42 -1.11 7.54
N SER A 498 5.40 -0.21 7.27
CA SER A 498 5.47 0.57 6.04
C SER A 498 6.43 -0.05 5.02
N THR A 499 5.91 -0.36 3.83
CA THR A 499 6.70 -0.86 2.69
C THR A 499 7.65 0.20 2.15
N HIS A 500 7.25 1.45 2.18
CA HIS A 500 8.05 2.55 1.66
C HIS A 500 9.38 2.71 2.42
N ILE A 501 9.34 2.64 3.76
CA ILE A 501 10.56 2.70 4.59
C ILE A 501 11.42 1.46 4.35
N ALA A 502 10.79 0.29 4.21
CA ALA A 502 11.48 -0.96 3.96
C ALA A 502 12.24 -0.94 2.62
N GLY A 503 11.58 -0.49 1.54
CA GLY A 503 12.16 -0.40 0.21
C GLY A 503 13.38 0.51 0.13
N ARG A 504 13.28 1.74 0.64
CA ARG A 504 14.37 2.71 0.63
C ARG A 504 15.62 2.26 1.39
N ARG A 505 15.47 1.49 2.47
CA ARG A 505 16.61 0.99 3.26
C ARG A 505 17.26 -0.25 2.66
N LEU A 506 16.49 -1.11 1.99
CA LEU A 506 17.00 -2.33 1.36
C LEU A 506 17.81 -2.08 0.09
N GLN A 507 17.60 -0.96 -0.60
CA GLN A 507 18.44 -0.55 -1.74
C GLN A 507 19.89 -0.20 -1.33
N ARG A 508 20.15 0.05 -0.05
CA ARG A 508 21.48 0.41 0.49
C ARG A 508 22.13 -0.76 1.22
N PHE A 509 22.30 -1.85 0.53
CA PHE A 509 22.76 -3.10 1.09
C PHE A 509 24.21 -3.39 0.64
N ASP A 510 25.16 -3.28 1.54
CA ASP A 510 26.56 -3.56 1.25
C ASP A 510 26.91 -5.01 1.55
N THR A 511 27.77 -5.64 0.73
CA THR A 511 28.18 -7.03 0.86
C THR A 511 29.68 -7.18 1.04
N GLY A 512 30.10 -8.27 1.74
CA GLY A 512 31.51 -8.64 1.89
C GLY A 512 31.93 -8.98 3.32
N GLY A 513 33.10 -9.56 3.47
CA GLY A 513 33.69 -9.90 4.76
C GLY A 513 33.30 -11.29 5.29
N LYS A 514 33.59 -11.56 6.58
CA LYS A 514 33.30 -12.82 7.30
C LYS A 514 31.80 -12.92 7.64
N THR A 515 31.39 -14.12 8.07
CA THR A 515 29.99 -14.45 8.40
C THR A 515 29.81 -14.57 9.93
N PRO A 516 29.44 -13.50 10.66
CA PRO A 516 29.20 -13.55 12.10
C PRO A 516 27.76 -14.02 12.41
N LEU A 517 27.38 -15.22 11.99
CA LEU A 517 26.02 -15.77 12.08
C LEU A 517 25.44 -15.69 13.51
N ALA A 518 26.24 -16.01 14.52
CA ALA A 518 25.82 -15.90 15.92
C ALA A 518 25.39 -14.48 16.32
N ARG A 519 26.05 -13.45 15.77
CA ARG A 519 25.68 -12.03 16.03
C ARG A 519 24.33 -11.69 15.41
N GLY A 520 24.06 -12.18 14.19
CA GLY A 520 22.76 -12.02 13.53
C GLY A 520 21.62 -12.63 14.36
N LEU A 521 21.80 -13.86 14.86
CA LEU A 521 20.81 -14.55 15.69
C LEU A 521 20.59 -13.84 17.04
N LEU A 522 21.66 -13.39 17.71
CA LEU A 522 21.55 -12.63 18.96
C LEU A 522 20.85 -11.29 18.76
N ALA A 523 21.16 -10.56 17.69
CA ALA A 523 20.49 -9.31 17.38
C ALA A 523 18.97 -9.51 17.13
N ALA A 524 18.60 -10.60 16.46
CA ALA A 524 17.18 -10.97 16.27
C ALA A 524 16.50 -11.29 17.62
N ARG A 525 17.15 -12.06 18.49
CA ARG A 525 16.67 -12.35 19.85
C ARG A 525 16.43 -11.08 20.66
N ASP A 526 17.41 -10.18 20.69
CA ASP A 526 17.31 -8.91 21.42
C ASP A 526 16.20 -8.00 20.87
N LEU A 527 15.93 -8.08 19.56
CA LEU A 527 14.81 -7.39 18.95
C LEU A 527 13.47 -8.00 19.38
N VAL A 528 13.36 -9.34 19.38
CA VAL A 528 12.17 -10.05 19.86
C VAL A 528 11.87 -9.70 21.31
N ALA A 529 12.89 -9.69 22.18
CA ALA A 529 12.72 -9.34 23.60
C ALA A 529 12.19 -7.90 23.78
N ARG A 530 12.73 -6.94 23.01
CA ARG A 530 12.27 -5.55 23.03
C ARG A 530 10.83 -5.38 22.54
N GLU A 531 10.46 -6.04 21.45
CA GLU A 531 9.11 -5.94 20.90
C GLU A 531 8.08 -6.70 21.75
N ARG A 532 8.44 -7.80 22.40
CA ARG A 532 7.59 -8.46 23.40
C ARG A 532 7.27 -7.56 24.60
N GLY A 533 8.22 -6.71 25.02
CA GLY A 533 7.97 -5.70 26.06
C GLY A 533 6.96 -4.61 25.63
N ARG A 534 6.83 -4.34 24.31
CA ARG A 534 5.89 -3.35 23.77
C ARG A 534 4.51 -3.95 23.43
N ASP A 535 4.51 -5.16 22.89
CA ASP A 535 3.29 -5.88 22.48
C ASP A 535 3.47 -7.37 22.81
N PRO A 536 3.10 -7.80 24.05
CA PRO A 536 3.30 -9.17 24.54
C PRO A 536 2.55 -10.23 23.72
N HIS A 537 1.46 -9.85 23.06
CA HIS A 537 0.63 -10.77 22.28
C HIS A 537 1.10 -10.94 20.83
N ARG A 538 2.01 -10.10 20.34
CA ARG A 538 2.51 -10.18 18.97
C ARG A 538 3.61 -11.23 18.87
N ARG A 539 3.29 -12.35 18.22
CA ARG A 539 4.24 -13.43 18.03
C ARG A 539 5.29 -13.08 16.97
N ALA A 540 6.56 -13.41 17.25
CA ALA A 540 7.67 -13.20 16.34
C ALA A 540 7.92 -14.42 15.45
N LEU A 541 8.32 -14.17 14.19
CA LEU A 541 8.83 -15.15 13.25
C LEU A 541 10.20 -14.68 12.75
N VAL A 542 11.26 -15.41 13.05
CA VAL A 542 12.61 -15.12 12.57
C VAL A 542 12.89 -15.93 11.31
N VAL A 543 13.21 -15.26 10.21
CA VAL A 543 13.52 -15.87 8.92
C VAL A 543 15.00 -15.63 8.63
N VAL A 544 15.80 -16.70 8.66
CA VAL A 544 17.26 -16.63 8.47
C VAL A 544 17.59 -17.02 7.03
N LEU A 545 18.17 -16.08 6.26
CA LEU A 545 18.65 -16.33 4.89
C LEU A 545 20.18 -16.46 4.93
N THR A 546 20.71 -17.65 4.76
CA THR A 546 22.15 -17.93 4.86
C THR A 546 22.52 -19.21 4.11
N ASP A 547 23.80 -19.39 3.77
CA ASP A 547 24.38 -20.68 3.35
C ASP A 547 24.83 -21.54 4.56
N GLY A 548 24.56 -21.07 5.78
CA GLY A 548 24.89 -21.77 7.02
C GLY A 548 26.37 -21.67 7.47
N ARG A 549 27.21 -20.98 6.69
CA ARG A 549 28.61 -20.79 7.07
C ARG A 549 28.71 -19.83 8.24
N ALA A 550 29.58 -20.18 9.22
CA ALA A 550 29.91 -19.31 10.34
C ALA A 550 31.43 -19.16 10.39
N THR A 551 31.94 -17.97 10.06
CA THR A 551 33.40 -17.72 9.96
C THR A 551 33.85 -16.53 10.80
N GLY A 552 32.96 -15.86 11.52
CA GLY A 552 33.26 -14.66 12.30
C GLY A 552 33.60 -14.93 13.76
N GLY A 553 34.76 -14.45 14.24
CA GLY A 553 35.16 -14.49 15.65
C GLY A 553 35.85 -15.81 16.10
N ARG A 554 36.13 -15.92 17.42
CA ARG A 554 36.64 -17.16 18.04
C ARG A 554 35.47 -18.13 18.22
N ASP A 555 35.66 -19.42 17.90
CA ASP A 555 34.67 -20.50 18.00
C ASP A 555 33.32 -20.12 17.37
N PRO A 556 33.27 -19.86 16.04
CA PRO A 556 32.04 -19.38 15.40
C PRO A 556 30.90 -20.41 15.47
N LEU A 557 31.18 -21.69 15.36
CA LEU A 557 30.17 -22.76 15.43
C LEU A 557 29.60 -22.93 16.85
N GLY A 558 30.44 -22.92 17.88
CA GLY A 558 30.00 -23.00 19.27
C GLY A 558 29.15 -21.79 19.67
N ARG A 559 29.51 -20.59 19.20
CA ARG A 559 28.73 -19.38 19.43
C ARG A 559 27.38 -19.44 18.72
N THR A 560 27.32 -19.95 17.49
CA THR A 560 26.07 -20.14 16.75
C THR A 560 25.16 -21.13 17.47
N ARG A 561 25.68 -22.28 17.96
CA ARG A 561 24.89 -23.22 18.76
C ARG A 561 24.30 -22.59 20.02
N ARG A 562 25.08 -21.77 20.74
CA ARG A 562 24.57 -21.05 21.93
C ARG A 562 23.49 -20.05 21.59
N ALA A 563 23.66 -19.27 20.50
CA ALA A 563 22.66 -18.31 20.04
C ALA A 563 21.36 -19.02 19.61
N SER A 564 21.47 -20.15 18.88
CA SER A 564 20.32 -20.97 18.48
C SER A 564 19.61 -21.57 19.71
N ALA A 565 20.35 -22.05 20.70
CA ALA A 565 19.78 -22.59 21.94
C ALA A 565 18.99 -21.53 22.73
N LEU A 566 19.44 -20.28 22.74
CA LEU A 566 18.73 -19.17 23.39
C LEU A 566 17.39 -18.86 22.67
N LEU A 567 17.39 -18.75 21.34
CA LEU A 567 16.16 -18.53 20.57
C LEU A 567 15.14 -19.67 20.77
N ARG A 568 15.62 -20.92 20.81
CA ARG A 568 14.78 -22.08 21.08
C ARG A 568 14.22 -22.08 22.51
N ALA A 569 15.04 -21.76 23.50
CA ALA A 569 14.61 -21.67 24.91
C ALA A 569 13.52 -20.59 25.10
N GLU A 570 13.58 -19.50 24.35
CA GLU A 570 12.57 -18.43 24.34
C GLU A 570 11.38 -18.73 23.44
N GLN A 571 11.30 -19.93 22.87
CA GLN A 571 10.23 -20.40 21.98
C GLN A 571 9.96 -19.43 20.82
N VAL A 572 11.00 -18.86 20.24
CA VAL A 572 10.90 -18.00 19.06
C VAL A 572 10.75 -18.88 17.83
N ALA A 573 9.65 -18.69 17.07
CA ALA A 573 9.47 -19.41 15.82
C ALA A 573 10.52 -18.97 14.80
N CYS A 574 11.24 -19.94 14.23
CA CYS A 574 12.30 -19.70 13.26
C CYS A 574 12.02 -20.46 11.96
N VAL A 575 12.54 -19.95 10.84
CA VAL A 575 12.58 -20.62 9.53
C VAL A 575 13.96 -20.34 8.93
N VAL A 576 14.63 -21.35 8.42
CA VAL A 576 15.92 -21.19 7.72
C VAL A 576 15.69 -21.33 6.22
N ILE A 577 16.16 -20.33 5.48
CA ILE A 577 16.19 -20.34 4.02
C ILE A 577 17.61 -20.65 3.58
N ASP A 578 17.78 -21.83 3.00
CA ASP A 578 19.05 -22.29 2.47
C ASP A 578 19.36 -21.60 1.15
N CYS A 579 20.40 -20.77 1.17
CA CYS A 579 20.90 -20.02 0.02
C CYS A 579 22.09 -20.72 -0.67
N GLU A 580 22.38 -21.99 -0.34
CA GLU A 580 23.47 -22.74 -0.97
C GLU A 580 23.07 -23.15 -2.40
N THR A 581 23.83 -22.64 -3.40
CA THR A 581 23.63 -22.94 -4.82
C THR A 581 24.76 -23.79 -5.41
N SER A 582 25.69 -24.30 -4.56
CA SER A 582 26.83 -25.08 -5.00
C SER A 582 26.43 -26.50 -5.41
N PHE A 583 27.13 -27.08 -6.39
CA PHE A 583 26.92 -28.45 -6.83
C PHE A 583 27.23 -29.46 -5.72
N VAL A 584 28.25 -29.17 -4.88
CA VAL A 584 28.56 -29.92 -3.64
C VAL A 584 27.90 -29.17 -2.49
N ARG A 585 26.91 -29.79 -1.88
CA ARG A 585 26.18 -29.23 -0.73
C ARG A 585 26.90 -29.59 0.57
N MET A 586 27.08 -28.61 1.43
CA MET A 586 27.65 -28.79 2.77
C MET A 586 26.58 -28.98 3.85
N ASP A 587 25.31 -28.76 3.54
CA ASP A 587 24.14 -28.90 4.44
C ASP A 587 24.26 -28.14 5.77
N LEU A 588 25.05 -27.06 5.78
CA LEU A 588 25.26 -26.26 7.00
C LEU A 588 23.99 -25.49 7.41
N ALA A 589 23.17 -25.06 6.44
CA ALA A 589 21.87 -24.46 6.71
C ALA A 589 20.90 -25.47 7.35
N VAL A 590 20.95 -26.73 6.94
CA VAL A 590 20.17 -27.82 7.55
C VAL A 590 20.60 -28.03 9.01
N THR A 591 21.92 -28.06 9.27
CA THR A 591 22.47 -28.16 10.64
C THR A 591 22.01 -26.99 11.53
N LEU A 592 21.99 -25.76 10.99
CA LEU A 592 21.47 -24.59 11.69
C LEU A 592 19.98 -24.72 12.01
N ALA A 593 19.19 -25.19 11.04
CA ALA A 593 17.76 -25.41 11.20
C ALA A 593 17.45 -26.42 12.32
N GLN A 594 18.21 -27.53 12.38
CA GLN A 594 18.12 -28.50 13.47
C GLN A 594 18.43 -27.87 14.84
N GLN A 595 19.45 -27.00 14.93
CA GLN A 595 19.81 -26.32 16.19
C GLN A 595 18.71 -25.34 16.65
N LEU A 596 18.00 -24.72 15.70
CA LEU A 596 16.90 -23.79 15.95
C LEU A 596 15.55 -24.48 16.15
N ASP A 597 15.45 -25.78 15.94
CA ASP A 597 14.19 -26.53 15.84
C ASP A 597 13.24 -25.89 14.79
N ALA A 598 13.78 -25.62 13.62
CA ALA A 598 13.13 -24.83 12.57
C ALA A 598 13.05 -25.60 11.25
N PRO A 599 12.03 -25.40 10.43
CA PRO A 599 11.99 -25.91 9.06
C PRO A 599 13.06 -25.24 8.19
N VAL A 600 13.64 -26.02 7.25
CA VAL A 600 14.51 -25.49 6.20
C VAL A 600 13.77 -25.45 4.88
N ILE A 601 13.95 -24.36 4.12
CA ILE A 601 13.37 -24.16 2.80
C ILE A 601 14.50 -23.75 1.86
N GLN A 602 14.62 -24.41 0.72
CA GLN A 602 15.59 -23.98 -0.30
C GLN A 602 15.10 -22.70 -0.97
N LEU A 603 16.03 -21.82 -1.32
CA LEU A 603 15.72 -20.52 -1.93
C LEU A 603 14.87 -20.68 -3.21
N ASP A 604 15.17 -21.67 -4.06
CA ASP A 604 14.41 -21.96 -5.29
C ASP A 604 12.99 -22.48 -5.02
N HIS A 605 12.74 -23.07 -3.86
CA HIS A 605 11.43 -23.57 -3.45
C HIS A 605 10.52 -22.51 -2.77
N LEU A 606 11.00 -21.28 -2.64
CA LEU A 606 10.17 -20.17 -2.15
C LEU A 606 9.17 -19.67 -3.20
N ASN A 607 9.44 -19.90 -4.47
CA ASN A 607 8.57 -19.46 -5.56
C ASN A 607 7.34 -20.37 -5.69
N ALA A 608 6.16 -19.85 -5.29
CA ALA A 608 4.90 -20.58 -5.33
C ALA A 608 4.44 -20.92 -6.78
N ASP A 609 4.82 -20.11 -7.76
CA ASP A 609 4.40 -20.29 -9.15
C ASP A 609 5.20 -21.42 -9.82
N ARG A 610 6.48 -21.60 -9.48
CA ARG A 610 7.27 -22.76 -9.92
C ARG A 610 6.75 -24.08 -9.33
N LEU A 611 6.37 -24.09 -8.06
CA LEU A 611 5.76 -25.27 -7.42
C LEU A 611 4.42 -25.66 -8.06
N ALA A 612 3.58 -24.68 -8.39
CA ALA A 612 2.31 -24.92 -9.09
C ALA A 612 2.53 -25.43 -10.52
N GLY A 613 3.63 -25.06 -11.17
CA GLY A 613 4.05 -25.59 -12.47
C GLY A 613 4.50 -27.05 -12.40
N VAL A 614 5.29 -27.42 -11.40
CA VAL A 614 5.76 -28.79 -11.17
C VAL A 614 4.61 -29.74 -10.81
N VAL A 615 3.66 -29.30 -9.96
CA VAL A 615 2.47 -30.10 -9.60
C VAL A 615 1.54 -30.27 -10.79
N ARG A 616 1.34 -29.26 -11.64
CA ARG A 616 0.55 -29.38 -12.88
C ARG A 616 1.21 -30.26 -13.95
N GLY A 617 2.55 -30.22 -14.04
CA GLY A 617 3.31 -31.11 -14.92
C GLY A 617 3.26 -32.56 -14.47
N ALA A 618 3.26 -32.83 -13.17
CA ALA A 618 3.16 -34.21 -12.63
C ALA A 618 1.73 -34.79 -12.75
N THR A 619 0.68 -33.95 -12.68
CA THR A 619 -0.72 -34.38 -12.90
C THR A 619 -1.09 -34.50 -14.38
N ALA A 620 -0.31 -33.94 -15.30
CA ALA A 620 -0.50 -34.12 -16.74
C ALA A 620 0.28 -35.33 -17.32
N ALA A 621 1.17 -35.93 -16.52
CA ALA A 621 1.98 -37.11 -16.88
C ALA A 621 1.50 -38.40 -16.18
N ALA A 622 0.42 -38.36 -15.41
CA ALA A 622 -0.30 -39.47 -14.82
C ALA A 622 -1.72 -39.57 -15.45
#